data_dadcc871d69e433a8e6e74d34b126256
#
_entry.id   dadcc871d69e433a8e6e74d34b126256
#
_cell.length_a   1.000
_cell.length_b   1.000
_cell.length_c   1.000
_cell.angle_alpha   90.00
_cell.angle_beta   90.00
_cell.angle_gamma   90.00
#
_symmetry.space_group_name_H-M   'P 1'
#
loop_
_entity.id
_entity.type
_entity.pdbx_description
1 polymer ?
#
loop_
_entity_poly.entity_id
_entity_poly.type
_entity_poly.pdbx_seq_one_letter_code
_entity_poly.pdbx_strand_id
1 'polypeptide(L)'
;MIRYNVLWIDDEYKKLTSVISDAEMDDIILTPYSTSKEGIKAFEEDLYKWDAVILDAKGWNESSDEVATTEGMHNSLDKIAELRYKRVVPVFIFSGQGDLYDDEEFKRSLRGRKLYKKGNKTDQTQLFQDIKTEANKLVETQIRFKYVDIIEVFPEIKYELISVIKRVYNDITDDKDIFTPIRKILEWIMRYCNKNGVLPIPFKGTNLAECSSFLGKKEMQEFVPVHVQRSFHSCVDIANNGSHRLAIDIIVGSGSAPYLIRSTVFELLNIIYWCKTLPTKENEIENLRKKTSVFMPIENSEEIIGLIEQDENRNYYCGDYLLKYNEMHPEDIGKQIKIIKYSPNTNERTKELYHFFTTRKDIEFL
;
A
#
# COMPACT_ATOMS: atom_id res chain seq x y z
N MET A 1 -4.05 19.36 -3.57
CA MET A 1 -3.42 20.26 -2.58
C MET A 1 -3.20 19.45 -1.33
N ILE A 2 -1.98 19.42 -0.81
CA ILE A 2 -1.61 18.58 0.33
C ILE A 2 -2.03 19.30 1.60
N ARG A 3 -2.75 18.61 2.51
CA ARG A 3 -3.31 19.21 3.72
C ARG A 3 -2.83 18.45 4.96
N TYR A 4 -2.63 19.19 6.07
CA TYR A 4 -2.29 18.64 7.38
C TYR A 4 -3.56 18.20 8.10
N ASN A 5 -3.65 16.94 8.51
CA ASN A 5 -4.78 16.42 9.27
C ASN A 5 -4.52 16.61 10.77
N VAL A 6 -5.33 17.41 11.41
CA VAL A 6 -5.19 17.75 12.82
C VAL A 6 -6.41 17.29 13.60
N LEU A 7 -6.18 16.43 14.58
CA LEU A 7 -7.20 16.07 15.54
C LEU A 7 -7.36 17.22 16.54
N TRP A 8 -8.60 17.65 16.77
CA TRP A 8 -8.90 18.78 17.65
C TRP A 8 -9.93 18.38 18.72
N ILE A 9 -9.54 18.37 19.98
CA ILE A 9 -10.44 18.09 21.11
C ILE A 9 -10.83 19.40 21.78
N ASP A 10 -12.12 19.76 21.68
CA ASP A 10 -12.63 21.06 22.14
C ASP A 10 -14.18 20.99 22.23
N ASP A 11 -14.74 21.14 23.42
CA ASP A 11 -16.18 21.05 23.66
C ASP A 11 -16.96 22.24 23.06
N GLU A 12 -16.29 23.37 22.81
CA GLU A 12 -16.86 24.56 22.21
C GLU A 12 -16.60 24.73 20.70
N TYR A 13 -15.99 23.71 20.02
CA TYR A 13 -15.59 23.83 18.61
C TYR A 13 -16.72 24.35 17.68
N LYS A 14 -17.98 24.03 17.99
CA LYS A 14 -19.15 24.48 17.19
C LYS A 14 -19.30 26.01 17.17
N LYS A 15 -18.78 26.71 18.18
CA LYS A 15 -18.75 28.17 18.25
C LYS A 15 -17.57 28.77 17.52
N LEU A 16 -16.59 27.95 17.12
CA LEU A 16 -15.29 28.38 16.57
C LEU A 16 -15.19 28.10 15.06
N THR A 17 -16.26 28.28 14.32
CA THR A 17 -16.34 28.05 12.87
C THR A 17 -15.32 28.89 12.07
N SER A 18 -15.02 30.10 12.54
CA SER A 18 -13.99 30.95 11.93
C SER A 18 -12.58 30.33 12.04
N VAL A 19 -12.28 29.62 13.15
CA VAL A 19 -10.99 28.92 13.33
C VAL A 19 -10.86 27.78 12.31
N ILE A 20 -11.96 27.06 12.04
CA ILE A 20 -12.00 25.99 11.04
C ILE A 20 -11.74 26.55 9.64
N SER A 21 -12.44 27.65 9.27
CA SER A 21 -12.26 28.28 7.96
C SER A 21 -10.85 28.84 7.78
N ASP A 22 -10.29 29.47 8.81
CA ASP A 22 -8.91 29.99 8.77
C ASP A 22 -7.88 28.85 8.63
N ALA A 23 -8.10 27.73 9.33
CA ALA A 23 -7.24 26.54 9.23
C ALA A 23 -7.27 25.95 7.81
N GLU A 24 -8.45 25.88 7.17
CA GLU A 24 -8.59 25.41 5.79
C GLU A 24 -7.84 26.29 4.79
N MET A 25 -7.82 27.62 5.00
CA MET A 25 -7.04 28.54 4.18
C MET A 25 -5.52 28.34 4.36
N ASP A 26 -5.11 27.80 5.50
CA ASP A 26 -3.71 27.46 5.84
C ASP A 26 -3.34 26.01 5.52
N ASP A 27 -4.13 25.30 4.69
CA ASP A 27 -3.96 23.90 4.33
C ASP A 27 -4.04 22.92 5.53
N ILE A 28 -4.75 23.30 6.60
CA ILE A 28 -4.97 22.48 7.79
C ILE A 28 -6.42 22.01 7.82
N ILE A 29 -6.64 20.70 7.94
CA ILE A 29 -7.96 20.10 8.18
C ILE A 29 -8.10 19.83 9.67
N LEU A 30 -8.91 20.63 10.35
CA LEU A 30 -9.28 20.36 11.73
C LEU A 30 -10.43 19.35 11.77
N THR A 31 -10.22 18.23 12.46
CA THR A 31 -11.28 17.26 12.73
C THR A 31 -11.65 17.36 14.22
N PRO A 32 -12.78 18.03 14.56
CA PRO A 32 -13.12 18.33 15.94
C PRO A 32 -13.85 17.16 16.62
N TYR A 33 -13.58 17.01 17.93
CA TYR A 33 -14.27 16.11 18.85
C TYR A 33 -14.64 16.87 20.12
N SER A 34 -15.84 16.63 20.65
CA SER A 34 -16.33 17.38 21.81
C SER A 34 -15.80 16.87 23.13
N THR A 35 -15.35 15.62 23.19
CA THR A 35 -14.83 15.00 24.44
C THR A 35 -13.45 14.41 24.23
N SER A 36 -12.67 14.33 25.31
CA SER A 36 -11.37 13.67 25.31
C SER A 36 -11.47 12.20 24.92
N LYS A 37 -12.49 11.50 25.40
CA LYS A 37 -12.73 10.11 25.10
C LYS A 37 -12.95 9.84 23.60
N GLU A 38 -13.82 10.63 22.94
CA GLU A 38 -14.06 10.50 21.50
C GLU A 38 -12.81 10.81 20.67
N GLY A 39 -12.13 11.91 21.01
CA GLY A 39 -10.91 12.31 20.31
C GLY A 39 -9.78 11.30 20.46
N ILE A 40 -9.54 10.78 21.66
CA ILE A 40 -8.51 9.76 21.89
C ILE A 40 -8.86 8.45 21.21
N LYS A 41 -10.13 8.04 21.24
CA LYS A 41 -10.58 6.86 20.48
C LYS A 41 -10.28 7.01 18.98
N ALA A 42 -10.61 8.15 18.38
CA ALA A 42 -10.31 8.44 16.99
C ALA A 42 -8.79 8.49 16.71
N PHE A 43 -7.99 8.94 17.67
CA PHE A 43 -6.54 8.92 17.58
C PHE A 43 -5.99 7.48 17.58
N GLU A 44 -6.50 6.62 18.46
CA GLU A 44 -6.10 5.21 18.57
C GLU A 44 -6.50 4.38 17.34
N GLU A 45 -7.69 4.63 16.79
CA GLU A 45 -8.20 3.92 15.61
C GLU A 45 -7.36 4.19 14.35
N ASP A 46 -6.79 5.40 14.23
CA ASP A 46 -5.99 5.78 13.05
C ASP A 46 -4.79 6.68 13.44
N LEU A 47 -3.77 6.06 14.06
CA LEU A 47 -2.57 6.77 14.52
C LEU A 47 -1.83 7.51 13.38
N TYR A 48 -1.87 7.00 12.16
CA TYR A 48 -1.12 7.56 11.03
C TYR A 48 -1.87 8.64 10.25
N LYS A 49 -3.15 8.83 10.55
CA LYS A 49 -3.98 9.90 9.95
C LYS A 49 -3.50 11.29 10.38
N TRP A 50 -3.08 11.43 11.65
CA TRP A 50 -2.90 12.72 12.29
C TRP A 50 -1.48 13.26 12.14
N ASP A 51 -1.35 14.52 11.75
CA ASP A 51 -0.09 15.25 11.69
C ASP A 51 0.16 16.05 12.95
N ALA A 52 -0.89 16.39 13.68
CA ALA A 52 -0.84 17.06 14.97
C ALA A 52 -2.13 16.81 15.77
N VAL A 53 -2.07 17.11 17.06
CA VAL A 53 -3.23 17.13 17.95
C VAL A 53 -3.33 18.51 18.59
N ILE A 54 -4.55 19.08 18.66
CA ILE A 54 -4.89 20.27 19.42
C ILE A 54 -5.81 19.84 20.55
N LEU A 55 -5.52 20.28 21.76
CA LEU A 55 -6.33 20.06 22.95
C LEU A 55 -6.79 21.39 23.52
N ASP A 56 -8.07 21.52 23.90
CA ASP A 56 -8.49 22.58 24.80
C ASP A 56 -7.95 22.30 26.21
N ALA A 57 -7.61 23.37 26.93
CA ALA A 57 -7.13 23.25 28.30
C ALA A 57 -8.25 22.81 29.28
N LYS A 58 -9.48 23.29 29.08
CA LYS A 58 -10.66 22.86 29.82
C LYS A 58 -11.72 22.35 28.85
N GLY A 59 -12.18 21.15 29.08
CA GLY A 59 -13.20 20.51 28.24
C GLY A 59 -13.81 19.30 28.92
N TRP A 60 -14.74 18.65 28.24
CA TRP A 60 -15.37 17.43 28.73
C TRP A 60 -14.45 16.21 28.56
N ASN A 61 -14.43 15.36 29.60
CA ASN A 61 -13.63 14.16 29.56
C ASN A 61 -14.42 13.02 28.89
N GLU A 62 -15.56 12.63 29.47
CA GLU A 62 -16.37 11.49 29.05
C GLU A 62 -17.61 11.87 28.25
N SER A 63 -18.33 12.90 28.69
CA SER A 63 -19.61 13.33 28.10
C SER A 63 -19.88 14.82 28.26
N SER A 64 -20.83 15.34 27.45
CA SER A 64 -21.29 16.74 27.50
C SER A 64 -22.06 17.13 28.77
N ASP A 65 -22.38 16.16 29.63
CA ASP A 65 -23.11 16.40 30.88
C ASP A 65 -22.17 16.75 32.05
N GLU A 66 -20.84 16.71 31.81
CA GLU A 66 -19.82 17.03 32.79
C GLU A 66 -19.50 18.53 32.85
N VAL A 67 -18.95 18.95 33.99
CA VAL A 67 -18.33 20.27 34.09
C VAL A 67 -16.98 20.23 33.38
N ALA A 68 -16.72 21.18 32.49
CA ALA A 68 -15.46 21.29 31.80
C ALA A 68 -14.29 21.52 32.77
N THR A 69 -13.32 20.61 32.75
CA THR A 69 -12.13 20.65 33.63
C THR A 69 -10.85 20.42 32.83
N THR A 70 -9.71 20.60 33.48
CA THR A 70 -8.38 20.29 32.86
C THR A 70 -8.09 18.78 32.84
N GLU A 71 -8.90 17.95 33.48
CA GLU A 71 -8.70 16.51 33.55
C GLU A 71 -8.71 15.83 32.17
N GLY A 72 -9.68 16.22 31.32
CA GLY A 72 -9.77 15.68 29.95
C GLY A 72 -8.50 15.94 29.12
N MET A 73 -7.93 17.14 29.25
CA MET A 73 -6.64 17.47 28.60
C MET A 73 -5.51 16.58 29.12
N HIS A 74 -5.38 16.43 30.45
CA HIS A 74 -4.32 15.62 31.04
C HIS A 74 -4.45 14.13 30.66
N ASN A 75 -5.66 13.58 30.71
CA ASN A 75 -5.93 12.21 30.26
C ASN A 75 -5.55 12.02 28.80
N SER A 76 -5.88 12.98 27.93
CA SER A 76 -5.47 12.95 26.52
C SER A 76 -3.95 12.98 26.35
N LEU A 77 -3.25 13.85 27.09
CA LEU A 77 -1.79 13.94 27.06
C LEU A 77 -1.12 12.63 27.50
N ASP A 78 -1.63 11.99 28.54
CA ASP A 78 -1.06 10.75 29.06
C ASP A 78 -1.31 9.59 28.08
N LYS A 79 -2.51 9.50 27.49
CA LYS A 79 -2.81 8.50 26.46
C LYS A 79 -1.97 8.67 25.19
N ILE A 80 -1.81 9.89 24.69
CA ILE A 80 -0.92 10.16 23.56
C ILE A 80 0.54 9.82 23.92
N ALA A 81 0.97 10.07 25.15
CA ALA A 81 2.31 9.71 25.62
C ALA A 81 2.49 8.18 25.70
N GLU A 82 1.51 7.43 26.16
CA GLU A 82 1.52 5.96 26.14
C GLU A 82 1.71 5.38 24.75
N LEU A 83 1.16 6.04 23.71
CA LEU A 83 1.24 5.60 22.32
C LEU A 83 2.50 6.07 21.56
N ARG A 84 3.40 6.83 22.23
CA ARG A 84 4.62 7.38 21.61
C ARG A 84 5.54 6.31 21.01
N TYR A 85 5.53 5.10 21.54
CA TYR A 85 6.33 3.99 20.98
C TYR A 85 5.84 3.53 19.61
N LYS A 86 4.54 3.76 19.29
CA LYS A 86 3.97 3.49 17.97
C LYS A 86 4.14 4.67 17.04
N ARG A 87 3.84 5.89 17.53
CA ARG A 87 3.95 7.12 16.77
C ARG A 87 4.14 8.33 17.67
N VAL A 88 5.05 9.21 17.28
CA VAL A 88 5.21 10.54 17.86
C VAL A 88 4.38 11.52 17.06
N VAL A 89 3.53 12.31 17.72
CA VAL A 89 2.71 13.36 17.12
C VAL A 89 2.87 14.64 17.95
N PRO A 90 3.07 15.82 17.34
CA PRO A 90 3.12 17.08 18.06
C PRO A 90 1.73 17.42 18.65
N VAL A 91 1.73 17.89 19.89
CA VAL A 91 0.51 18.25 20.63
C VAL A 91 0.58 19.71 21.03
N PHE A 92 -0.48 20.44 20.74
CA PHE A 92 -0.63 21.88 21.00
C PHE A 92 -1.82 22.11 21.94
N ILE A 93 -1.72 23.15 22.79
CA ILE A 93 -2.80 23.53 23.70
C ILE A 93 -3.38 24.86 23.24
N PHE A 94 -4.68 24.88 22.93
CA PHE A 94 -5.38 26.06 22.40
C PHE A 94 -6.59 26.35 23.27
N SER A 95 -6.56 27.37 24.12
CA SER A 95 -7.57 27.64 25.16
C SER A 95 -8.12 29.06 25.14
N GLY A 96 -9.39 29.18 25.51
CA GLY A 96 -10.07 30.48 25.76
C GLY A 96 -10.02 30.93 27.21
N GLN A 97 -9.49 30.12 28.12
CA GLN A 97 -9.55 30.36 29.56
C GLN A 97 -8.47 31.35 30.00
N GLY A 98 -8.87 32.59 30.30
CA GLY A 98 -7.93 33.67 30.65
C GLY A 98 -7.17 33.44 31.94
N ASP A 99 -7.77 32.80 32.93
CA ASP A 99 -7.21 32.47 34.23
C ASP A 99 -5.98 31.51 34.14
N LEU A 100 -5.97 30.62 33.16
CA LEU A 100 -4.88 29.66 32.99
C LEU A 100 -3.59 30.26 32.43
N TYR A 101 -3.65 31.44 31.82
CA TYR A 101 -2.45 32.11 31.28
C TYR A 101 -1.50 32.64 32.34
N ASP A 102 -2.03 32.95 33.53
CA ASP A 102 -1.24 33.47 34.68
C ASP A 102 -0.99 32.40 35.74
N ASP A 103 -1.57 31.21 35.59
CA ASP A 103 -1.42 30.09 36.49
C ASP A 103 -0.07 29.34 36.25
N GLU A 104 0.87 29.53 37.13
CA GLU A 104 2.20 28.90 37.05
C GLU A 104 2.14 27.37 37.26
N GLU A 105 1.22 26.87 38.06
CA GLU A 105 1.03 25.42 38.26
C GLU A 105 0.48 24.78 37.00
N PHE A 106 -0.51 25.39 36.37
CA PHE A 106 -1.02 24.95 35.07
C PHE A 106 0.06 24.96 33.99
N LYS A 107 0.85 26.05 33.87
CA LYS A 107 1.96 26.11 32.91
C LYS A 107 2.99 24.98 33.11
N ARG A 108 3.31 24.63 34.34
CA ARG A 108 4.20 23.49 34.65
C ARG A 108 3.57 22.16 34.21
N SER A 109 2.26 22.02 34.39
CA SER A 109 1.53 20.78 33.96
C SER A 109 1.55 20.55 32.46
N LEU A 110 1.77 21.58 31.63
CA LEU A 110 1.88 21.49 30.17
C LEU A 110 3.18 20.78 29.72
N ARG A 111 4.12 20.50 30.63
CA ARG A 111 5.37 19.76 30.35
C ARG A 111 6.16 20.39 29.17
N GLY A 112 6.25 21.71 29.17
CA GLY A 112 6.99 22.48 28.15
C GLY A 112 6.24 22.77 26.86
N ARG A 113 4.96 22.40 26.75
CA ARG A 113 4.13 22.75 25.59
C ARG A 113 3.71 24.19 25.65
N LYS A 114 3.61 24.85 24.48
CA LYS A 114 3.16 26.22 24.36
C LYS A 114 1.64 26.28 24.46
N LEU A 115 1.14 27.28 25.18
CA LEU A 115 -0.29 27.61 25.28
C LEU A 115 -0.63 28.72 24.30
N TYR A 116 -1.63 28.52 23.44
CA TYR A 116 -2.12 29.49 22.47
C TYR A 116 -3.52 29.98 22.89
N LYS A 117 -3.77 31.27 22.72
CA LYS A 117 -4.99 31.93 23.19
C LYS A 117 -6.06 31.94 22.10
N LYS A 118 -7.24 31.32 22.36
CA LYS A 118 -8.43 31.46 21.53
C LYS A 118 -8.88 32.92 21.50
N GLY A 119 -9.35 33.37 20.32
CA GLY A 119 -9.76 34.77 20.12
C GLY A 119 -8.61 35.74 19.89
N ASN A 120 -7.33 35.32 20.03
CA ASN A 120 -6.17 36.08 19.64
C ASN A 120 -5.69 35.63 18.24
N LYS A 121 -5.84 36.50 17.24
CA LYS A 121 -5.49 36.19 15.85
C LYS A 121 -4.00 35.89 15.67
N THR A 122 -3.12 36.58 16.42
CA THR A 122 -1.67 36.35 16.36
C THR A 122 -1.31 34.95 16.89
N ASP A 123 -1.89 34.55 18.02
CA ASP A 123 -1.69 33.23 18.60
C ASP A 123 -2.23 32.11 17.69
N GLN A 124 -3.38 32.33 17.08
CA GLN A 124 -3.97 31.40 16.12
C GLN A 124 -3.09 31.22 14.88
N THR A 125 -2.60 32.32 14.30
CA THR A 125 -1.67 32.25 13.17
C THR A 125 -0.37 31.53 13.55
N GLN A 126 0.16 31.83 14.71
CA GLN A 126 1.36 31.18 15.23
C GLN A 126 1.14 29.66 15.48
N LEU A 127 -0.04 29.29 16.02
CA LEU A 127 -0.43 27.88 16.20
C LEU A 127 -0.39 27.13 14.86
N PHE A 128 -0.98 27.69 13.80
CA PHE A 128 -1.01 27.05 12.48
C PHE A 128 0.39 26.91 11.87
N GLN A 129 1.25 27.92 12.05
CA GLN A 129 2.64 27.85 11.61
C GLN A 129 3.44 26.79 12.38
N ASP A 130 3.27 26.73 13.70
CA ASP A 130 3.95 25.78 14.57
C ASP A 130 3.48 24.34 14.26
N ILE A 131 2.18 24.14 13.99
CA ILE A 131 1.64 22.86 13.54
C ILE A 131 2.35 22.39 12.26
N LYS A 132 2.40 23.24 11.23
CA LYS A 132 3.07 22.89 9.96
C LYS A 132 4.56 22.61 10.16
N THR A 133 5.22 23.42 10.98
CA THR A 133 6.65 23.28 11.29
C THR A 133 6.96 21.95 11.98
N GLU A 134 6.21 21.61 13.02
CA GLU A 134 6.43 20.38 13.78
C GLU A 134 5.97 19.13 13.00
N ALA A 135 4.83 19.21 12.28
CA ALA A 135 4.35 18.12 11.44
C ALA A 135 5.35 17.79 10.32
N ASN A 136 5.99 18.79 9.72
CA ASN A 136 6.99 18.58 8.67
C ASN A 136 8.28 17.90 9.16
N LYS A 137 8.53 17.83 10.47
CA LYS A 137 9.64 17.05 11.03
C LYS A 137 9.32 15.54 11.09
N LEU A 138 8.05 15.17 10.98
CA LEU A 138 7.63 13.76 11.01
C LEU A 138 7.93 13.10 9.67
N VAL A 139 8.65 12.00 9.70
CA VAL A 139 9.01 11.23 8.51
C VAL A 139 7.77 10.75 7.76
N GLU A 140 6.73 10.32 8.47
CA GLU A 140 5.48 9.86 7.87
C GLU A 140 4.74 10.99 7.13
N THR A 141 4.73 12.20 7.68
CA THR A 141 4.17 13.38 7.02
C THR A 141 4.95 13.73 5.76
N GLN A 142 6.29 13.69 5.83
CA GLN A 142 7.16 13.91 4.66
C GLN A 142 6.93 12.87 3.57
N ILE A 143 6.80 11.60 3.95
CA ILE A 143 6.49 10.50 3.01
C ILE A 143 5.13 10.73 2.36
N ARG A 144 4.11 11.03 3.14
CA ARG A 144 2.76 11.27 2.63
C ARG A 144 2.73 12.43 1.63
N PHE A 145 3.46 13.49 1.89
CA PHE A 145 3.56 14.64 1.00
C PHE A 145 4.35 14.34 -0.26
N LYS A 146 5.49 13.67 -0.13
CA LYS A 146 6.36 13.35 -1.26
C LYS A 146 5.75 12.30 -2.20
N TYR A 147 5.02 11.34 -1.66
CA TYR A 147 4.46 10.20 -2.39
C TYR A 147 2.92 10.21 -2.42
N VAL A 148 2.30 11.40 -2.37
CA VAL A 148 0.84 11.54 -2.39
C VAL A 148 0.22 10.80 -3.58
N ASP A 149 0.82 10.91 -4.75
CA ASP A 149 0.37 10.25 -5.99
C ASP A 149 0.38 8.72 -5.93
N ILE A 150 1.13 8.16 -5.02
CA ILE A 150 1.24 6.71 -4.78
C ILE A 150 0.29 6.28 -3.67
N ILE A 151 0.31 7.03 -2.55
CA ILE A 151 -0.45 6.67 -1.34
C ILE A 151 -1.96 6.79 -1.57
N GLU A 152 -2.40 7.74 -2.39
CA GLU A 152 -3.82 7.94 -2.70
C GLU A 152 -4.39 6.91 -3.70
N VAL A 153 -3.55 6.14 -4.38
CA VAL A 153 -4.03 5.06 -5.27
C VAL A 153 -4.73 3.96 -4.48
N PHE A 154 -4.20 3.65 -3.30
CA PHE A 154 -4.71 2.59 -2.43
C PHE A 154 -4.88 3.11 -0.99
N PRO A 155 -5.94 3.88 -0.71
CA PRO A 155 -6.19 4.44 0.62
C PRO A 155 -6.26 3.38 1.73
N GLU A 156 -6.71 2.17 1.40
CA GLU A 156 -6.91 1.06 2.32
C GLU A 156 -5.60 0.47 2.87
N ILE A 157 -4.51 0.62 2.12
CA ILE A 157 -3.18 0.12 2.52
C ILE A 157 -2.14 1.24 2.67
N LYS A 158 -2.62 2.48 2.85
CA LYS A 158 -1.73 3.66 2.98
C LYS A 158 -0.70 3.50 4.12
N TYR A 159 -1.06 2.81 5.19
CA TYR A 159 -0.18 2.63 6.34
C TYR A 159 0.93 1.63 6.07
N GLU A 160 0.61 0.53 5.41
CA GLU A 160 1.61 -0.43 4.95
C GLU A 160 2.58 0.24 3.98
N LEU A 161 2.06 1.06 3.05
CA LEU A 161 2.88 1.83 2.11
C LEU A 161 3.81 2.81 2.84
N ILE A 162 3.28 3.63 3.76
CA ILE A 162 4.08 4.55 4.56
C ILE A 162 5.14 3.80 5.37
N SER A 163 4.78 2.68 5.99
CA SER A 163 5.70 1.85 6.77
C SER A 163 6.84 1.30 5.93
N VAL A 164 6.57 0.80 4.72
CA VAL A 164 7.57 0.28 3.79
C VAL A 164 8.49 1.40 3.28
N ILE A 165 7.91 2.54 2.87
CA ILE A 165 8.68 3.70 2.39
C ILE A 165 9.55 4.28 3.52
N LYS A 166 9.05 4.32 4.76
CA LYS A 166 9.79 4.82 5.93
C LYS A 166 11.09 4.06 6.16
N ARG A 167 11.11 2.76 5.92
CA ARG A 167 12.34 1.96 6.05
C ARG A 167 13.43 2.39 5.06
N VAL A 168 13.03 2.71 3.83
CA VAL A 168 13.97 3.27 2.83
C VAL A 168 14.45 4.67 3.22
N TYR A 169 13.56 5.49 3.79
CA TYR A 169 13.90 6.82 4.28
C TYR A 169 14.92 6.82 5.42
N ASN A 170 14.83 5.85 6.30
CA ASN A 170 15.72 5.71 7.47
C ASN A 170 16.98 4.90 7.18
N ASP A 171 17.29 4.64 5.90
CA ASP A 171 18.46 3.84 5.46
C ASP A 171 18.55 2.45 6.09
N ILE A 172 17.41 1.86 6.45
CA ILE A 172 17.36 0.49 6.98
C ILE A 172 17.60 -0.49 5.82
N THR A 173 18.69 -1.23 5.88
CA THR A 173 19.14 -2.13 4.82
C THR A 173 19.05 -3.61 5.21
N ASP A 174 18.86 -3.92 6.49
CA ASP A 174 18.90 -5.25 7.08
C ASP A 174 17.57 -5.72 7.71
N ASP A 175 16.49 -4.96 7.50
CA ASP A 175 15.16 -5.28 8.03
C ASP A 175 14.48 -6.40 7.23
N LYS A 176 14.59 -7.62 7.74
CA LYS A 176 13.97 -8.82 7.14
C LYS A 176 12.45 -8.80 7.19
N ASP A 177 11.87 -8.06 8.13
CA ASP A 177 10.42 -8.01 8.32
C ASP A 177 9.70 -7.20 7.24
N ILE A 178 10.44 -6.49 6.39
CA ILE A 178 9.87 -5.69 5.29
C ILE A 178 9.16 -6.55 4.23
N PHE A 179 9.56 -7.80 4.02
CA PHE A 179 9.00 -8.63 2.95
C PHE A 179 7.55 -9.02 3.19
N THR A 180 7.14 -9.19 4.44
CA THR A 180 5.73 -9.46 4.78
C THR A 180 4.79 -8.32 4.39
N PRO A 181 5.02 -7.06 4.76
CA PRO A 181 4.20 -5.94 4.27
C PRO A 181 4.30 -5.74 2.75
N ILE A 182 5.46 -5.94 2.12
CA ILE A 182 5.57 -5.89 0.65
C ILE A 182 4.66 -6.94 0.00
N ARG A 183 4.65 -8.18 0.52
CA ARG A 183 3.78 -9.25 0.03
C ARG A 183 2.30 -8.87 0.15
N LYS A 184 1.87 -8.31 1.29
CA LYS A 184 0.49 -7.85 1.48
C LYS A 184 0.10 -6.76 0.47
N ILE A 185 0.99 -5.81 0.22
CA ILE A 185 0.78 -4.76 -0.78
C ILE A 185 0.63 -5.37 -2.17
N LEU A 186 1.49 -6.33 -2.56
CA LEU A 186 1.39 -7.04 -3.83
C LEU A 186 0.08 -7.80 -3.98
N GLU A 187 -0.40 -8.48 -2.94
CA GLU A 187 -1.71 -9.14 -2.94
C GLU A 187 -2.85 -8.15 -3.19
N TRP A 188 -2.77 -6.96 -2.58
CA TRP A 188 -3.73 -5.87 -2.83
C TRP A 188 -3.67 -5.38 -4.27
N ILE A 189 -2.47 -5.16 -4.81
CA ILE A 189 -2.28 -4.74 -6.19
C ILE A 189 -2.86 -5.79 -7.16
N MET A 190 -2.62 -7.08 -6.94
CA MET A 190 -3.17 -8.14 -7.78
C MET A 190 -4.70 -8.18 -7.75
N ARG A 191 -5.31 -7.99 -6.57
CA ARG A 191 -6.78 -7.86 -6.46
C ARG A 191 -7.28 -6.62 -7.19
N TYR A 192 -6.57 -5.52 -7.12
CA TYR A 192 -6.89 -4.30 -7.85
C TYR A 192 -6.79 -4.52 -9.37
N CYS A 193 -5.76 -5.18 -9.86
CA CYS A 193 -5.60 -5.58 -11.25
C CYS A 193 -6.76 -6.50 -11.72
N ASN A 194 -7.20 -7.42 -10.88
CA ASN A 194 -8.36 -8.27 -11.17
C ASN A 194 -9.67 -7.46 -11.20
N LYS A 195 -9.89 -6.61 -10.22
CA LYS A 195 -11.06 -5.72 -10.17
C LYS A 195 -11.17 -4.85 -11.42
N ASN A 196 -10.06 -4.29 -11.88
CA ASN A 196 -10.00 -3.38 -13.03
C ASN A 196 -9.75 -4.09 -14.39
N GLY A 197 -9.87 -5.40 -14.44
CA GLY A 197 -9.98 -6.17 -15.67
C GLY A 197 -8.66 -6.53 -16.35
N VAL A 198 -7.49 -6.12 -15.83
CA VAL A 198 -6.20 -6.50 -16.41
C VAL A 198 -5.80 -7.93 -16.06
N LEU A 199 -6.21 -8.41 -14.88
CA LEU A 199 -6.18 -9.82 -14.52
C LEU A 199 -7.57 -10.43 -14.71
N PRO A 200 -7.72 -11.55 -15.44
CA PRO A 200 -8.99 -12.25 -15.58
C PRO A 200 -9.57 -12.78 -14.27
N ILE A 201 -10.89 -13.06 -14.26
CA ILE A 201 -11.66 -13.47 -13.06
C ILE A 201 -11.05 -14.64 -12.26
N PRO A 202 -10.48 -15.72 -12.87
CA PRO A 202 -9.92 -16.83 -12.10
C PRO A 202 -8.77 -16.45 -11.17
N PHE A 203 -8.06 -15.33 -11.48
CA PHE A 203 -6.98 -14.86 -10.64
C PHE A 203 -7.52 -14.10 -9.41
N LYS A 204 -7.45 -14.72 -8.24
CA LYS A 204 -7.96 -14.13 -6.99
C LYS A 204 -6.96 -13.21 -6.29
N GLY A 205 -5.77 -13.00 -6.88
CA GLY A 205 -4.70 -12.17 -6.30
C GLY A 205 -3.98 -12.78 -5.09
N THR A 206 -4.27 -14.03 -4.74
CA THR A 206 -3.63 -14.74 -3.61
C THR A 206 -2.39 -15.54 -4.05
N ASN A 207 -2.39 -16.05 -5.29
CA ASN A 207 -1.22 -16.68 -5.90
C ASN A 207 -0.44 -15.63 -6.69
N LEU A 208 0.48 -14.96 -6.02
CA LEU A 208 1.28 -13.87 -6.61
C LEU A 208 2.12 -14.34 -7.81
N ALA A 209 2.71 -15.54 -7.71
CA ALA A 209 3.56 -16.10 -8.77
C ALA A 209 2.75 -16.34 -10.07
N GLU A 210 1.56 -16.91 -9.94
CA GLU A 210 0.66 -17.14 -11.08
C GLU A 210 0.18 -15.83 -11.71
N CYS A 211 -0.25 -14.87 -10.88
CA CYS A 211 -0.66 -13.54 -11.35
C CYS A 211 0.50 -12.83 -12.08
N SER A 212 1.69 -12.83 -11.49
CA SER A 212 2.88 -12.23 -12.08
C SER A 212 3.30 -12.91 -13.39
N SER A 213 3.21 -14.24 -13.44
CA SER A 213 3.48 -15.02 -14.66
C SER A 213 2.51 -14.65 -15.78
N PHE A 214 1.21 -14.50 -15.47
CA PHE A 214 0.22 -14.07 -16.45
C PHE A 214 0.49 -12.66 -16.95
N LEU A 215 0.67 -11.69 -16.04
CA LEU A 215 0.97 -10.30 -16.41
C LEU A 215 2.28 -10.16 -17.20
N GLY A 216 3.24 -11.06 -16.97
CA GLY A 216 4.54 -11.10 -17.64
C GLY A 216 4.53 -11.70 -19.04
N LYS A 217 3.39 -12.22 -19.55
CA LYS A 217 3.29 -12.75 -20.92
C LYS A 217 3.58 -11.65 -21.94
N LYS A 218 4.18 -12.04 -23.09
CA LYS A 218 4.46 -11.11 -24.19
C LYS A 218 3.20 -10.44 -24.71
N GLU A 219 2.12 -11.16 -24.79
CA GLU A 219 0.81 -10.72 -25.25
C GLU A 219 0.19 -9.65 -24.33
N MET A 220 0.58 -9.66 -23.07
CA MET A 220 0.13 -8.65 -22.11
C MET A 220 0.86 -7.31 -22.22
N GLN A 221 1.88 -7.18 -23.09
CA GLN A 221 2.66 -5.94 -23.23
C GLN A 221 1.85 -4.75 -23.75
N GLU A 222 0.74 -5.00 -24.44
CA GLU A 222 -0.21 -3.95 -24.82
C GLU A 222 -0.87 -3.29 -23.61
N PHE A 223 -1.09 -4.04 -22.52
CA PHE A 223 -1.82 -3.61 -21.32
C PHE A 223 -0.91 -3.30 -20.15
N VAL A 224 0.22 -3.99 -20.07
CA VAL A 224 1.20 -3.89 -18.98
C VAL A 224 2.57 -3.59 -19.58
N PRO A 225 3.09 -2.37 -19.43
CA PRO A 225 4.40 -2.00 -19.96
C PRO A 225 5.51 -2.95 -19.51
N VAL A 226 6.49 -3.24 -20.37
CA VAL A 226 7.56 -4.22 -20.12
C VAL A 226 8.31 -3.97 -18.80
N HIS A 227 8.57 -2.71 -18.47
CA HIS A 227 9.24 -2.38 -17.19
C HIS A 227 8.36 -2.73 -15.98
N VAL A 228 7.03 -2.54 -16.07
CA VAL A 228 6.08 -2.93 -15.00
C VAL A 228 6.00 -4.45 -14.88
N GLN A 229 5.99 -5.19 -16.00
CA GLN A 229 6.04 -6.65 -15.99
C GLN A 229 7.28 -7.17 -15.24
N ARG A 230 8.44 -6.57 -15.52
CA ARG A 230 9.70 -6.90 -14.85
C ARG A 230 9.66 -6.57 -13.37
N SER A 231 9.13 -5.42 -12.98
CA SER A 231 8.96 -5.02 -11.58
C SER A 231 8.03 -5.98 -10.83
N PHE A 232 6.93 -6.42 -11.44
CA PHE A 232 6.06 -7.45 -10.84
C PHE A 232 6.84 -8.73 -10.58
N HIS A 233 7.58 -9.21 -11.57
CA HIS A 233 8.33 -10.45 -11.45
C HIS A 233 9.39 -10.37 -10.35
N SER A 234 10.19 -9.31 -10.35
CA SER A 234 11.22 -9.04 -9.35
C SER A 234 10.62 -8.92 -7.94
N CYS A 235 9.61 -8.08 -7.75
CA CYS A 235 8.98 -7.87 -6.44
C CYS A 235 8.32 -9.15 -5.90
N VAL A 236 7.66 -9.94 -6.75
CA VAL A 236 6.99 -11.18 -6.34
C VAL A 236 8.02 -12.24 -5.97
N ASP A 237 9.08 -12.39 -6.76
CA ASP A 237 10.15 -13.34 -6.48
C ASP A 237 10.84 -13.02 -5.14
N ILE A 238 11.23 -11.76 -4.94
CA ILE A 238 11.87 -11.31 -3.70
C ILE A 238 10.93 -11.47 -2.50
N ALA A 239 9.65 -11.06 -2.61
CA ALA A 239 8.71 -11.16 -1.50
C ALA A 239 8.37 -12.60 -1.12
N ASN A 240 8.24 -13.51 -2.09
CA ASN A 240 8.01 -14.93 -1.83
C ASN A 240 9.21 -15.58 -1.17
N ASN A 241 10.42 -15.34 -1.67
CA ASN A 241 11.64 -15.91 -1.12
C ASN A 241 11.98 -15.32 0.27
N GLY A 242 11.80 -14.02 0.46
CA GLY A 242 12.04 -13.36 1.74
C GLY A 242 11.04 -13.77 2.83
N SER A 243 9.77 -13.98 2.47
CA SER A 243 8.73 -14.39 3.43
C SER A 243 8.87 -15.86 3.91
N HIS A 244 9.62 -16.70 3.20
CA HIS A 244 9.84 -18.12 3.52
C HIS A 244 11.21 -18.42 4.13
N ARG A 245 11.95 -17.40 4.62
CA ARG A 245 13.28 -17.52 5.26
C ARG A 245 14.32 -18.26 4.40
N LEU A 246 14.32 -17.98 3.10
CA LEU A 246 15.28 -18.54 2.16
C LEU A 246 16.52 -17.64 1.97
N ALA A 247 17.28 -17.87 0.93
CA ALA A 247 18.56 -17.21 0.65
C ALA A 247 18.53 -15.67 0.74
N ILE A 248 17.40 -15.03 0.45
CA ILE A 248 17.26 -13.56 0.51
C ILE A 248 17.40 -13.02 1.93
N ASP A 249 16.87 -13.70 2.95
CA ASP A 249 17.07 -13.32 4.36
C ASP A 249 18.55 -13.33 4.74
N ILE A 250 19.30 -14.31 4.22
CA ILE A 250 20.74 -14.42 4.45
C ILE A 250 21.46 -13.27 3.74
N ILE A 251 21.11 -12.98 2.49
CA ILE A 251 21.71 -11.92 1.67
C ILE A 251 21.48 -10.54 2.31
N VAL A 252 20.26 -10.25 2.74
CA VAL A 252 19.90 -8.98 3.41
C VAL A 252 20.60 -8.87 4.76
N GLY A 253 20.51 -9.93 5.60
CA GLY A 253 21.12 -9.92 6.94
C GLY A 253 22.64 -9.92 6.95
N SER A 254 23.30 -10.38 5.87
CA SER A 254 24.76 -10.32 5.71
C SER A 254 25.28 -8.99 5.16
N GLY A 255 24.38 -8.10 4.70
CA GLY A 255 24.74 -6.87 4.02
C GLY A 255 25.30 -7.07 2.60
N SER A 256 25.22 -8.28 2.03
CA SER A 256 25.74 -8.58 0.68
C SER A 256 24.97 -7.86 -0.43
N ALA A 257 23.73 -7.44 -0.19
CA ALA A 257 22.90 -6.68 -1.13
C ALA A 257 22.25 -5.46 -0.46
N PRO A 258 23.03 -4.43 -0.08
CA PRO A 258 22.56 -3.32 0.74
C PRO A 258 21.48 -2.46 0.08
N TYR A 259 21.31 -2.57 -1.23
CA TYR A 259 20.30 -1.81 -1.99
C TYR A 259 19.07 -2.64 -2.38
N LEU A 260 19.02 -3.94 -2.02
CA LEU A 260 17.94 -4.82 -2.44
C LEU A 260 16.57 -4.34 -1.93
N ILE A 261 16.47 -3.97 -0.67
CA ILE A 261 15.24 -3.42 -0.08
C ILE A 261 14.82 -2.15 -0.80
N ARG A 262 15.75 -1.24 -1.05
CA ARG A 262 15.46 0.03 -1.73
C ARG A 262 14.98 -0.18 -3.16
N SER A 263 15.68 -1.01 -3.94
CA SER A 263 15.28 -1.29 -5.32
C SER A 263 13.90 -1.93 -5.37
N THR A 264 13.62 -2.91 -4.51
CA THR A 264 12.31 -3.56 -4.41
C THR A 264 11.19 -2.56 -4.08
N VAL A 265 11.43 -1.65 -3.14
CA VAL A 265 10.43 -0.62 -2.79
C VAL A 265 10.19 0.32 -3.96
N PHE A 266 11.23 0.78 -4.67
CA PHE A 266 11.04 1.66 -5.83
C PHE A 266 10.35 0.94 -7.00
N GLU A 267 10.64 -0.34 -7.24
CA GLU A 267 9.91 -1.15 -8.22
C GLU A 267 8.44 -1.28 -7.84
N LEU A 268 8.13 -1.51 -6.56
CA LEU A 268 6.77 -1.54 -6.03
C LEU A 268 6.04 -0.20 -6.26
N LEU A 269 6.70 0.94 -6.02
CA LEU A 269 6.13 2.27 -6.27
C LEU A 269 5.84 2.48 -7.76
N ASN A 270 6.69 1.99 -8.67
CA ASN A 270 6.44 2.05 -10.11
C ASN A 270 5.22 1.23 -10.51
N ILE A 271 5.02 0.05 -9.93
CA ILE A 271 3.83 -0.76 -10.14
C ILE A 271 2.57 0.01 -9.69
N ILE A 272 2.59 0.58 -8.49
CA ILE A 272 1.46 1.33 -7.94
C ILE A 272 1.15 2.55 -8.82
N TYR A 273 2.17 3.27 -9.26
CA TYR A 273 1.99 4.41 -10.15
C TYR A 273 1.32 4.01 -11.47
N TRP A 274 1.73 2.89 -12.06
CA TRP A 274 1.08 2.34 -13.24
C TRP A 274 -0.39 1.98 -12.98
N CYS A 275 -0.75 1.48 -11.79
CA CYS A 275 -2.14 1.16 -11.45
C CYS A 275 -3.10 2.35 -11.63
N LYS A 276 -2.61 3.59 -11.56
CA LYS A 276 -3.41 4.81 -11.85
C LYS A 276 -3.92 4.87 -13.29
N THR A 277 -3.27 4.16 -14.21
CA THR A 277 -3.63 4.13 -15.63
C THR A 277 -4.73 3.12 -15.94
N LEU A 278 -5.07 2.25 -14.99
CA LEU A 278 -6.09 1.25 -15.18
C LEU A 278 -7.50 1.88 -15.22
N PRO A 279 -8.41 1.33 -16.02
CA PRO A 279 -9.76 1.86 -16.15
C PRO A 279 -10.53 1.77 -14.84
N THR A 280 -11.38 2.76 -14.59
CA THR A 280 -12.25 2.81 -13.40
C THR A 280 -13.73 2.72 -13.76
N LYS A 281 -14.10 2.91 -15.04
CA LYS A 281 -15.47 2.81 -15.53
C LYS A 281 -15.80 1.37 -15.92
N GLU A 282 -16.96 0.90 -15.52
CA GLU A 282 -17.39 -0.50 -15.67
C GLU A 282 -17.28 -1.02 -17.11
N ASN A 283 -17.74 -0.22 -18.08
CA ASN A 283 -17.67 -0.60 -19.49
C ASN A 283 -16.22 -0.73 -20.02
N GLU A 284 -15.31 0.11 -19.55
CA GLU A 284 -13.89 0.05 -19.91
C GLU A 284 -13.21 -1.15 -19.24
N ILE A 285 -13.56 -1.43 -17.97
CA ILE A 285 -13.10 -2.61 -17.22
C ILE A 285 -13.54 -3.90 -17.90
N GLU A 286 -14.82 -4.01 -18.27
CA GLU A 286 -15.33 -5.19 -18.97
C GLU A 286 -14.67 -5.40 -20.33
N ASN A 287 -14.45 -4.31 -21.08
CA ASN A 287 -13.76 -4.39 -22.37
C ASN A 287 -12.31 -4.86 -22.20
N LEU A 288 -11.59 -4.32 -21.22
CA LEU A 288 -10.23 -4.77 -20.89
C LEU A 288 -10.22 -6.24 -20.49
N ARG A 289 -11.15 -6.65 -19.60
CA ARG A 289 -11.28 -8.04 -19.15
C ARG A 289 -11.53 -9.02 -20.30
N LYS A 290 -12.37 -8.67 -21.26
CA LYS A 290 -12.58 -9.48 -22.46
C LYS A 290 -11.30 -9.65 -23.27
N LYS A 291 -10.55 -8.57 -23.47
CA LYS A 291 -9.27 -8.61 -24.21
C LYS A 291 -8.21 -9.47 -23.51
N THR A 292 -8.08 -9.34 -22.19
CA THR A 292 -7.06 -10.08 -21.43
C THR A 292 -7.43 -11.55 -21.21
N SER A 293 -8.73 -11.87 -21.13
CA SER A 293 -9.20 -13.24 -20.93
C SER A 293 -8.87 -14.17 -22.12
N VAL A 294 -8.63 -13.63 -23.29
CA VAL A 294 -8.22 -14.42 -24.48
C VAL A 294 -6.87 -15.12 -24.23
N PHE A 295 -6.02 -14.56 -23.37
CA PHE A 295 -4.70 -15.10 -23.04
C PHE A 295 -4.70 -16.08 -21.86
N MET A 296 -5.89 -16.39 -21.31
CA MET A 296 -6.02 -17.42 -20.27
C MET A 296 -5.70 -18.80 -20.86
N PRO A 297 -5.07 -19.67 -20.06
CA PRO A 297 -5.01 -21.08 -20.42
C PRO A 297 -6.43 -21.62 -20.55
N ILE A 298 -6.70 -22.32 -21.64
CA ILE A 298 -7.98 -23.00 -21.86
C ILE A 298 -7.94 -24.27 -21.01
N GLU A 299 -8.85 -24.39 -20.04
CA GLU A 299 -9.06 -25.68 -19.36
C GLU A 299 -9.80 -26.61 -20.30
N ASN A 300 -9.18 -27.73 -20.59
CA ASN A 300 -9.72 -28.66 -21.54
C ASN A 300 -10.82 -29.53 -20.91
N SER A 301 -12.04 -29.52 -21.49
CA SER A 301 -13.11 -30.41 -21.12
C SER A 301 -13.02 -31.76 -21.85
N GLU A 302 -12.23 -31.83 -22.91
CA GLU A 302 -11.97 -33.07 -23.67
C GLU A 302 -10.58 -33.61 -23.32
N GLU A 303 -10.45 -34.92 -23.17
CA GLU A 303 -9.17 -35.56 -22.90
C GLU A 303 -8.32 -35.54 -24.17
N ILE A 304 -7.34 -34.64 -24.23
CA ILE A 304 -6.32 -34.65 -25.28
C ILE A 304 -5.17 -35.53 -24.81
N ILE A 305 -5.09 -36.70 -25.43
CA ILE A 305 -4.02 -37.68 -25.15
C ILE A 305 -3.23 -37.88 -26.44
N GLY A 306 -1.92 -37.84 -26.35
CA GLY A 306 -1.02 -38.06 -27.46
C GLY A 306 0.40 -38.38 -27.03
N LEU A 307 1.27 -38.61 -27.99
CA LEU A 307 2.69 -38.86 -27.77
C LEU A 307 3.48 -37.55 -27.87
N ILE A 308 4.54 -37.41 -27.09
CA ILE A 308 5.49 -36.33 -27.26
C ILE A 308 6.38 -36.69 -28.47
N GLU A 309 6.42 -35.77 -29.43
CA GLU A 309 7.25 -35.84 -30.61
C GLU A 309 8.21 -34.65 -30.68
N GLN A 310 9.22 -34.72 -31.54
CA GLN A 310 10.16 -33.63 -31.77
C GLN A 310 10.29 -33.38 -33.28
N ASP A 311 10.17 -32.09 -33.69
CA ASP A 311 10.32 -31.70 -35.09
C ASP A 311 11.82 -31.48 -35.47
N GLU A 312 12.05 -31.21 -36.77
CA GLU A 312 13.40 -30.92 -37.30
C GLU A 312 14.06 -29.68 -36.67
N ASN A 313 13.25 -28.76 -36.16
CA ASN A 313 13.72 -27.55 -35.46
C ASN A 313 13.93 -27.79 -33.94
N ARG A 314 13.83 -29.04 -33.49
CA ARG A 314 13.93 -29.47 -32.08
C ARG A 314 12.83 -28.95 -31.18
N ASN A 315 11.68 -28.55 -31.72
CA ASN A 315 10.52 -28.25 -30.89
C ASN A 315 9.88 -29.55 -30.42
N TYR A 316 9.50 -29.60 -29.13
CA TYR A 316 8.70 -30.68 -28.59
C TYR A 316 7.21 -30.35 -28.79
N TYR A 317 6.43 -31.31 -29.24
CA TYR A 317 5.00 -31.10 -29.49
C TYR A 317 4.17 -32.41 -29.25
N CYS A 318 2.87 -32.22 -29.14
CA CYS A 318 1.89 -33.30 -29.09
C CYS A 318 0.70 -32.87 -29.94
N GLY A 319 0.60 -33.42 -31.18
CA GLY A 319 -0.36 -32.93 -32.17
C GLY A 319 -0.20 -31.43 -32.44
N ASP A 320 -1.26 -30.64 -32.27
CA ASP A 320 -1.26 -29.20 -32.47
C ASP A 320 -0.70 -28.38 -31.29
N TYR A 321 -0.19 -29.05 -30.24
CA TYR A 321 0.26 -28.45 -28.99
C TYR A 321 1.76 -28.40 -28.91
N LEU A 322 2.34 -27.19 -28.98
CA LEU A 322 3.76 -26.96 -28.73
C LEU A 322 4.05 -27.05 -27.23
N LEU A 323 5.04 -27.84 -26.87
CA LEU A 323 5.50 -28.03 -25.50
C LEU A 323 6.69 -27.08 -25.20
N LYS A 324 6.74 -26.49 -24.02
CA LYS A 324 7.79 -25.53 -23.68
C LYS A 324 9.17 -26.18 -23.65
N TYR A 325 10.03 -25.79 -24.59
CA TYR A 325 11.30 -26.42 -24.93
C TYR A 325 12.22 -26.64 -23.71
N ASN A 326 12.39 -25.63 -22.86
CA ASN A 326 13.30 -25.69 -21.71
C ASN A 326 12.75 -26.49 -20.52
N GLU A 327 11.54 -26.99 -20.62
CA GLU A 327 10.90 -27.83 -19.59
C GLU A 327 10.81 -29.31 -20.01
N MET A 328 11.15 -29.62 -21.27
CA MET A 328 11.10 -30.97 -21.85
C MET A 328 12.50 -31.55 -21.98
N HIS A 329 12.60 -32.85 -21.88
CA HIS A 329 13.86 -33.60 -21.99
C HIS A 329 13.84 -34.58 -23.16
N PRO A 330 14.99 -34.93 -23.77
CA PRO A 330 15.04 -35.90 -24.86
C PRO A 330 14.43 -37.25 -24.50
N GLU A 331 14.49 -37.67 -23.25
CA GLU A 331 13.90 -38.88 -22.71
C GLU A 331 12.35 -38.83 -22.61
N ASP A 332 11.74 -37.68 -22.81
CA ASP A 332 10.29 -37.55 -22.83
C ASP A 332 9.68 -37.85 -24.21
N ILE A 333 10.51 -37.91 -25.26
CA ILE A 333 10.04 -38.25 -26.62
C ILE A 333 9.51 -39.68 -26.61
N GLY A 334 8.31 -39.84 -27.20
CA GLY A 334 7.59 -41.09 -27.24
C GLY A 334 6.79 -41.45 -26.01
N LYS A 335 6.85 -40.64 -24.94
CA LYS A 335 5.97 -40.83 -23.80
C LYS A 335 4.58 -40.33 -24.12
N GLN A 336 3.60 -41.05 -23.63
CA GLN A 336 2.20 -40.64 -23.71
C GLN A 336 1.87 -39.64 -22.63
N ILE A 337 1.19 -38.55 -23.03
CA ILE A 337 0.77 -37.50 -22.11
C ILE A 337 -0.71 -37.16 -22.28
N LYS A 338 -1.31 -36.66 -21.22
CA LYS A 338 -2.61 -36.01 -21.23
C LYS A 338 -2.38 -34.53 -21.03
N ILE A 339 -2.91 -33.69 -21.93
CA ILE A 339 -2.83 -32.23 -21.81
C ILE A 339 -4.01 -31.77 -20.96
N ILE A 340 -3.67 -31.14 -19.81
CA ILE A 340 -4.64 -30.65 -18.83
C ILE A 340 -5.02 -29.20 -19.15
N LYS A 341 -4.03 -28.38 -19.52
CA LYS A 341 -4.23 -26.96 -19.85
C LYS A 341 -3.36 -26.55 -21.03
N TYR A 342 -3.86 -25.62 -21.82
CA TYR A 342 -3.12 -25.03 -22.93
C TYR A 342 -3.55 -23.58 -23.15
N SER A 343 -2.81 -22.86 -23.98
CA SER A 343 -3.13 -21.50 -24.43
C SER A 343 -2.88 -21.39 -25.94
N PRO A 344 -3.47 -20.40 -26.64
CA PRO A 344 -3.10 -20.12 -28.02
C PRO A 344 -1.60 -19.91 -28.18
N ASN A 345 -1.00 -20.45 -29.23
CA ASN A 345 0.41 -20.23 -29.54
C ASN A 345 0.58 -18.89 -30.27
N THR A 346 1.23 -17.93 -29.62
CA THR A 346 1.45 -16.56 -30.15
C THR A 346 2.88 -16.35 -30.64
N ASN A 347 3.71 -17.40 -30.65
CA ASN A 347 5.09 -17.31 -31.14
C ASN A 347 5.08 -17.22 -32.68
N GLU A 348 5.52 -16.08 -33.20
CA GLU A 348 5.58 -15.78 -34.65
C GLU A 348 6.28 -16.85 -35.49
N ARG A 349 7.22 -17.63 -34.92
CA ARG A 349 7.99 -18.66 -35.62
C ARG A 349 7.30 -20.03 -35.65
N THR A 350 6.38 -20.27 -34.71
CA THR A 350 5.80 -21.63 -34.52
C THR A 350 4.27 -21.64 -34.57
N LYS A 351 3.60 -20.47 -34.53
CA LYS A 351 2.13 -20.38 -34.51
C LYS A 351 1.43 -20.93 -35.75
N GLU A 352 2.12 -20.98 -36.89
CA GLU A 352 1.60 -21.57 -38.11
C GLU A 352 1.69 -23.11 -38.15
N LEU A 353 2.59 -23.67 -37.34
CA LEU A 353 2.81 -25.11 -37.23
C LEU A 353 2.04 -25.72 -36.04
N TYR A 354 1.94 -25.00 -34.95
CA TYR A 354 1.28 -25.44 -33.72
C TYR A 354 0.34 -24.34 -33.23
N HIS A 355 -0.96 -24.62 -33.21
CA HIS A 355 -1.97 -23.63 -32.85
C HIS A 355 -2.03 -23.34 -31.36
N PHE A 356 -1.59 -24.28 -30.53
CA PHE A 356 -1.66 -24.19 -29.07
C PHE A 356 -0.29 -24.36 -28.43
N PHE A 357 -0.16 -23.90 -27.17
CA PHE A 357 1.03 -23.98 -26.37
C PHE A 357 0.69 -24.49 -24.97
N THR A 358 1.51 -25.41 -24.44
CA THR A 358 1.38 -25.92 -23.07
C THR A 358 2.74 -26.04 -22.37
N THR A 359 2.73 -26.22 -21.04
CA THR A 359 3.93 -26.33 -20.20
C THR A 359 3.98 -27.71 -19.53
N ARG A 360 5.13 -28.13 -19.02
CA ARG A 360 5.30 -29.42 -18.34
C ARG A 360 4.37 -29.62 -17.15
N LYS A 361 4.05 -28.55 -16.41
CA LYS A 361 3.13 -28.59 -15.26
C LYS A 361 1.66 -28.72 -15.65
N ASP A 362 1.33 -28.45 -16.92
CA ASP A 362 -0.03 -28.48 -17.47
C ASP A 362 -0.29 -29.77 -18.27
N ILE A 363 0.62 -30.75 -18.16
CA ILE A 363 0.50 -32.10 -18.73
C ILE A 363 0.64 -33.15 -17.64
N GLU A 364 0.04 -34.32 -17.87
CA GLU A 364 0.18 -35.52 -17.05
C GLU A 364 0.83 -36.59 -17.90
N PHE A 365 1.90 -37.23 -17.42
CA PHE A 365 2.52 -38.40 -18.07
C PHE A 365 1.69 -39.63 -17.74
N LEU A 366 1.28 -40.39 -18.76
CA LEU A 366 0.43 -41.59 -18.64
C LEU A 366 1.25 -42.85 -18.54
#